data_772181d33e49011ba98155493bf66c81
#
_entry.id   772181d33e49011ba98155493bf66c81
#
_cell.length_a   1.000
_cell.length_b   1.000
_cell.length_c   1.000
_cell.angle_alpha   90.00
_cell.angle_beta   90.00
_cell.angle_gamma   90.00
#
_symmetry.space_group_name_H-M   'P 1'
#
loop_
_entity.id
_entity.type
_entity.pdbx_description
1 polymer ?
#
loop_
_entity_poly.entity_id
_entity_poly.type
_entity_poly.pdbx_seq_one_letter_code
_entity_poly.pdbx_strand_id
1 'polypeptide(L)'
;MRALLVVDVQNDFCPGGALAVPKGDRVVPVINELMADFELVLASKDWHPEGSVHFDNWPKHCLKNSEGAEFHPDLNIEKIDRVFLKGTKDKDDGYSAFEATNRDLADYLNKKDVTEIYISGLATEYCVKETALDAAKKGFDVYIVKEAVAGIDEDDVEAAFEEMKEVGVQFVSAEEV
;
A
#
# COMPACT_ATOMS: atom_id res chain seq x y z
N MET A 1 7.89 -12.42 -13.62
CA MET A 1 8.49 -12.20 -12.26
C MET A 1 7.38 -11.82 -11.29
N ARG A 2 7.47 -12.26 -10.01
CA ARG A 2 6.58 -11.84 -8.92
C ARG A 2 7.17 -10.65 -8.17
N ALA A 3 6.34 -9.71 -7.72
CA ALA A 3 6.76 -8.60 -6.85
C ALA A 3 5.85 -8.50 -5.62
N LEU A 4 6.42 -8.16 -4.46
CA LEU A 4 5.67 -7.73 -3.29
C LEU A 4 5.58 -6.22 -3.28
N LEU A 5 4.38 -5.68 -3.14
CA LEU A 5 4.11 -4.26 -3.00
C LEU A 5 3.53 -3.98 -1.60
N VAL A 6 4.31 -3.31 -0.77
CA VAL A 6 3.95 -2.91 0.58
C VAL A 6 3.36 -1.50 0.53
N VAL A 7 2.05 -1.40 0.77
CA VAL A 7 1.31 -0.14 0.66
C VAL A 7 1.26 0.56 2.01
N ASP A 8 1.88 1.74 2.10
CA ASP A 8 1.71 2.76 3.14
C ASP A 8 1.81 2.27 4.60
N VAL A 9 2.74 1.39 4.91
CA VAL A 9 2.99 0.94 6.29
C VAL A 9 3.78 2.00 7.04
N GLN A 10 3.13 3.15 7.28
CA GLN A 10 3.70 4.37 7.87
C GLN A 10 3.18 4.58 9.30
N ASN A 11 3.94 5.34 10.10
CA ASN A 11 3.61 5.61 11.50
C ASN A 11 2.21 6.19 11.68
N ASP A 12 1.79 7.14 10.82
CA ASP A 12 0.46 7.78 10.94
C ASP A 12 -0.71 6.83 10.66
N PHE A 13 -0.48 5.72 9.96
CA PHE A 13 -1.49 4.68 9.71
C PHE A 13 -1.44 3.52 10.72
N CYS A 14 -0.51 3.54 11.66
CA CYS A 14 -0.41 2.54 12.72
C CYS A 14 -0.94 3.08 14.06
N PRO A 15 -1.24 2.22 15.05
CA PRO A 15 -1.74 2.66 16.35
C PRO A 15 -0.90 3.78 16.97
N GLY A 16 -1.55 4.87 17.37
CA GLY A 16 -0.90 6.09 17.88
C GLY A 16 -0.60 7.15 16.83
N GLY A 17 -0.78 6.84 15.55
CA GLY A 17 -0.63 7.79 14.45
C GLY A 17 -1.85 8.69 14.22
N ALA A 18 -1.70 9.69 13.34
CA ALA A 18 -2.72 10.72 13.11
C ALA A 18 -3.98 10.20 12.39
N LEU A 19 -3.87 9.10 11.63
CA LEU A 19 -4.97 8.45 10.91
C LEU A 19 -4.84 6.92 11.07
N ALA A 20 -4.86 6.46 12.32
CA ALA A 20 -4.53 5.09 12.67
C ALA A 20 -5.57 4.08 12.20
N VAL A 21 -5.10 3.03 11.53
CA VAL A 21 -5.86 1.80 11.29
C VAL A 21 -5.83 0.97 12.57
N PRO A 22 -6.98 0.52 13.09
CA PRO A 22 -7.04 -0.31 14.29
C PRO A 22 -6.18 -1.58 14.12
N LYS A 23 -5.20 -1.77 15.01
CA LYS A 23 -4.25 -2.91 14.92
C LYS A 23 -3.51 -2.98 13.57
N GLY A 24 -3.29 -1.85 12.90
CA GLY A 24 -2.61 -1.80 11.60
C GLY A 24 -1.17 -2.31 11.65
N ASP A 25 -0.51 -2.18 12.79
CA ASP A 25 0.85 -2.69 13.05
C ASP A 25 0.97 -4.23 12.99
N ARG A 26 -0.15 -4.96 13.14
CA ARG A 26 -0.17 -6.43 13.04
C ARG A 26 0.30 -6.97 11.69
N VAL A 27 0.22 -6.15 10.64
CA VAL A 27 0.65 -6.56 9.30
C VAL A 27 2.18 -6.62 9.17
N VAL A 28 2.90 -5.87 10.02
CA VAL A 28 4.36 -5.70 9.92
C VAL A 28 5.13 -7.00 10.02
N PRO A 29 4.93 -7.86 11.05
CA PRO A 29 5.65 -9.13 11.12
C PRO A 29 5.35 -10.05 9.93
N VAL A 30 4.09 -10.10 9.47
CA VAL A 30 3.70 -10.91 8.30
C VAL A 30 4.40 -10.41 7.04
N ILE A 31 4.41 -9.09 6.81
CA ILE A 31 5.10 -8.47 5.66
C ILE A 31 6.60 -8.77 5.71
N ASN A 32 7.23 -8.66 6.88
CA ASN A 32 8.66 -8.95 7.02
C ASN A 32 9.01 -10.41 6.67
N GLU A 33 8.15 -11.36 7.03
CA GLU A 33 8.31 -12.76 6.65
C GLU A 33 8.15 -12.93 5.14
N LEU A 34 7.09 -12.38 4.55
CA LEU A 34 6.84 -12.44 3.10
C LEU A 34 7.98 -11.87 2.26
N MET A 35 8.66 -10.82 2.72
CA MET A 35 9.77 -10.22 1.99
C MET A 35 10.90 -11.21 1.64
N ALA A 36 10.99 -12.36 2.32
CA ALA A 36 11.98 -13.38 2.03
C ALA A 36 11.66 -14.21 0.77
N ASP A 37 10.39 -14.24 0.36
CA ASP A 37 9.89 -15.05 -0.75
C ASP A 37 9.88 -14.31 -2.09
N PHE A 38 10.27 -13.02 -2.08
CA PHE A 38 10.28 -12.16 -3.27
C PHE A 38 11.67 -11.63 -3.61
N GLU A 39 12.00 -11.70 -4.91
CA GLU A 39 13.23 -11.10 -5.46
C GLU A 39 13.08 -9.57 -5.67
N LEU A 40 11.84 -9.06 -5.67
CA LEU A 40 11.52 -7.65 -5.85
C LEU A 40 10.50 -7.22 -4.80
N VAL A 41 10.92 -6.34 -3.89
CA VAL A 41 10.08 -5.76 -2.85
C VAL A 41 9.98 -4.25 -3.08
N LEU A 42 8.77 -3.78 -3.26
CA LEU A 42 8.45 -2.36 -3.47
C LEU A 42 7.59 -1.84 -2.33
N ALA A 43 7.66 -0.55 -2.08
CA ALA A 43 6.77 0.08 -1.12
C ALA A 43 6.24 1.42 -1.63
N SER A 44 5.04 1.80 -1.18
CA SER A 44 4.53 3.16 -1.35
C SER A 44 4.51 3.91 -0.02
N LYS A 45 4.53 5.24 -0.12
CA LYS A 45 4.31 6.18 0.98
C LYS A 45 3.37 7.29 0.54
N ASP A 46 2.41 7.63 1.40
CA ASP A 46 1.79 8.94 1.38
C ASP A 46 2.81 10.01 1.79
N TRP A 47 2.84 11.11 1.04
CA TRP A 47 3.86 12.15 1.22
C TRP A 47 3.27 13.53 0.94
N HIS A 48 2.34 13.96 1.82
CA HIS A 48 1.52 15.12 1.59
C HIS A 48 2.22 16.45 1.92
N PRO A 49 2.05 17.50 1.07
CA PRO A 49 2.40 18.85 1.47
C PRO A 49 1.46 19.33 2.58
N GLU A 50 1.95 20.19 3.48
CA GLU A 50 1.22 20.63 4.67
C GLU A 50 -0.11 21.33 4.38
N GLY A 51 -0.20 22.02 3.24
CA GLY A 51 -1.38 22.76 2.81
C GLY A 51 -2.25 22.04 1.79
N SER A 52 -2.13 20.71 1.65
CA SER A 52 -2.88 19.94 0.66
C SER A 52 -4.39 20.04 0.87
N VAL A 53 -5.16 20.24 -0.21
CA VAL A 53 -6.62 20.14 -0.22
C VAL A 53 -7.13 18.74 0.15
N HIS A 54 -6.28 17.73 0.11
CA HIS A 54 -6.56 16.39 0.62
C HIS A 54 -7.05 16.44 2.09
N PHE A 55 -6.55 17.39 2.87
CA PHE A 55 -6.92 17.58 4.28
C PHE A 55 -8.24 18.32 4.48
N ASP A 56 -8.94 18.73 3.43
CA ASP A 56 -10.32 19.16 3.52
C ASP A 56 -11.26 17.98 3.86
N ASN A 57 -10.86 16.77 3.46
CA ASN A 57 -11.61 15.52 3.68
C ASN A 57 -11.01 14.63 4.77
N TRP A 58 -9.73 14.80 5.10
CA TRP A 58 -8.98 13.92 6.01
C TRP A 58 -8.25 14.72 7.09
N PRO A 59 -8.04 14.14 8.29
CA PRO A 59 -7.11 14.70 9.25
C PRO A 59 -5.70 14.81 8.63
N LYS A 60 -4.91 15.79 9.06
CA LYS A 60 -3.51 15.88 8.62
C LYS A 60 -2.75 14.63 9.01
N HIS A 61 -2.15 13.97 8.02
CA HIS A 61 -1.35 12.75 8.19
C HIS A 61 -0.26 12.66 7.12
N CYS A 62 0.73 11.87 7.37
CA CYS A 62 1.85 11.61 6.45
C CYS A 62 2.42 12.88 5.80
N LEU A 63 2.60 13.92 6.62
CA LEU A 63 3.18 15.18 6.16
C LEU A 63 4.62 14.96 5.71
N LYS A 64 4.98 15.52 4.58
CA LYS A 64 6.32 15.43 4.01
C LYS A 64 7.39 15.75 5.05
N ASN A 65 8.37 14.86 5.20
CA ASN A 65 9.49 14.93 6.14
C ASN A 65 9.07 14.87 7.65
N SER A 66 7.85 14.46 7.97
CA SER A 66 7.44 14.21 9.34
C SER A 66 7.75 12.77 9.77
N GLU A 67 7.83 12.54 11.07
CA GLU A 67 7.95 11.20 11.65
C GLU A 67 6.71 10.34 11.32
N GLY A 68 5.53 10.96 11.24
CA GLY A 68 4.29 10.28 10.84
C GLY A 68 4.33 9.70 9.44
N ALA A 69 5.06 10.34 8.52
CA ALA A 69 5.25 9.87 7.15
C ALA A 69 6.34 8.79 7.00
N GLU A 70 7.14 8.53 8.05
CA GLU A 70 8.13 7.45 7.98
C GLU A 70 7.46 6.08 8.11
N PHE A 71 8.14 5.04 7.56
CA PHE A 71 7.70 3.66 7.73
C PHE A 71 7.70 3.25 9.21
N HIS A 72 6.82 2.32 9.56
CA HIS A 72 6.82 1.72 10.89
C HIS A 72 8.23 1.20 11.26
N PRO A 73 8.73 1.46 12.48
CA PRO A 73 10.12 1.16 12.85
C PRO A 73 10.49 -0.31 12.77
N ASP A 74 9.50 -1.21 12.94
CA ASP A 74 9.72 -2.65 12.86
C ASP A 74 9.63 -3.21 11.44
N LEU A 75 9.28 -2.39 10.45
CA LEU A 75 9.29 -2.82 9.04
C LEU A 75 10.72 -2.95 8.54
N ASN A 76 11.04 -4.08 7.91
CA ASN A 76 12.39 -4.36 7.37
C ASN A 76 12.66 -3.55 6.09
N ILE A 77 12.91 -2.25 6.24
CA ILE A 77 13.13 -1.33 5.13
C ILE A 77 14.36 -1.64 4.29
N GLU A 78 15.34 -2.39 4.83
CA GLU A 78 16.54 -2.81 4.10
C GLU A 78 16.23 -3.79 2.96
N LYS A 79 15.09 -4.46 3.03
CA LYS A 79 14.60 -5.37 2.00
C LYS A 79 13.81 -4.66 0.88
N ILE A 80 13.51 -3.37 1.04
CA ILE A 80 12.72 -2.60 0.05
C ILE A 80 13.66 -2.08 -1.05
N ASP A 81 13.47 -2.57 -2.27
CA ASP A 81 14.27 -2.16 -3.42
C ASP A 81 13.95 -0.74 -3.90
N ARG A 82 12.69 -0.32 -3.77
CA ARG A 82 12.23 1.00 -4.23
C ARG A 82 10.99 1.49 -3.49
N VAL A 83 11.00 2.80 -3.19
CA VAL A 83 9.87 3.51 -2.60
C VAL A 83 9.21 4.44 -3.63
N PHE A 84 7.89 4.39 -3.69
CA PHE A 84 7.03 5.20 -4.55
C PHE A 84 6.26 6.21 -3.68
N LEU A 85 6.42 7.50 -3.98
CA LEU A 85 5.81 8.59 -3.21
C LEU A 85 4.55 9.08 -3.91
N LYS A 86 3.42 9.06 -3.21
CA LYS A 86 2.12 9.48 -3.73
C LYS A 86 1.50 10.57 -2.85
N GLY A 87 0.44 11.23 -3.33
CA GLY A 87 -0.17 12.35 -2.63
C GLY A 87 0.75 13.56 -2.45
N THR A 88 1.74 13.73 -3.34
CA THR A 88 2.80 14.74 -3.18
C THR A 88 2.41 16.13 -3.67
N LYS A 89 1.22 16.28 -4.26
CA LYS A 89 0.69 17.52 -4.83
C LYS A 89 -0.43 18.08 -3.99
N ASP A 90 -0.77 19.33 -4.24
CA ASP A 90 -1.96 19.98 -3.68
C ASP A 90 -3.21 19.51 -4.46
N LYS A 91 -3.61 18.27 -4.23
CA LYS A 91 -4.78 17.61 -4.83
C LYS A 91 -5.32 16.55 -3.86
N ASP A 92 -6.60 16.24 -3.99
CA ASP A 92 -7.19 15.07 -3.37
C ASP A 92 -6.98 13.84 -4.27
N ASP A 93 -5.74 13.35 -4.28
CA ASP A 93 -5.27 12.19 -5.03
C ASP A 93 -4.25 11.38 -4.18
N GLY A 94 -3.64 10.38 -4.79
CA GLY A 94 -2.59 9.59 -4.15
C GLY A 94 -3.13 8.42 -3.33
N TYR A 95 -4.33 7.92 -3.66
CA TYR A 95 -4.83 6.70 -3.03
C TYR A 95 -4.11 5.46 -3.58
N SER A 96 -3.93 5.37 -4.89
CA SER A 96 -3.23 4.27 -5.53
C SER A 96 -1.71 4.49 -5.56
N ALA A 97 -0.93 3.43 -5.33
CA ALA A 97 0.51 3.46 -5.54
C ALA A 97 0.91 3.78 -6.99
N PHE A 98 0.00 3.55 -7.95
CA PHE A 98 0.21 3.91 -9.35
C PHE A 98 0.07 5.41 -9.63
N GLU A 99 -0.38 6.20 -8.65
CA GLU A 99 -0.37 7.67 -8.70
C GLU A 99 0.94 8.28 -8.18
N ALA A 100 1.95 7.46 -7.94
CA ALA A 100 3.26 7.92 -7.48
C ALA A 100 3.86 8.95 -8.45
N THR A 101 4.47 10.00 -7.90
CA THR A 101 4.97 11.14 -8.66
C THR A 101 6.49 11.18 -8.81
N ASN A 102 7.22 10.48 -7.93
CA ASN A 102 8.68 10.39 -8.02
C ASN A 102 9.14 9.40 -9.10
N ARG A 103 8.28 8.45 -9.47
CA ARG A 103 8.52 7.46 -10.53
C ARG A 103 7.21 6.80 -10.93
N ASP A 104 7.05 6.48 -12.22
CA ASP A 104 5.94 5.68 -12.72
C ASP A 104 6.12 4.21 -12.29
N LEU A 105 5.17 3.71 -11.47
CA LEU A 105 5.20 2.35 -10.96
C LEU A 105 4.96 1.32 -12.06
N ALA A 106 4.02 1.58 -12.97
CA ALA A 106 3.72 0.65 -14.06
C ALA A 106 4.90 0.47 -15.01
N ASP A 107 5.54 1.57 -15.39
CA ASP A 107 6.76 1.55 -16.22
C ASP A 107 7.90 0.80 -15.49
N TYR A 108 8.04 1.00 -14.18
CA TYR A 108 9.05 0.30 -13.39
C TYR A 108 8.81 -1.22 -13.35
N LEU A 109 7.57 -1.64 -13.08
CA LEU A 109 7.18 -3.05 -13.04
C LEU A 109 7.38 -3.73 -14.41
N ASN A 110 6.94 -3.07 -15.49
CA ASN A 110 7.10 -3.57 -16.85
C ASN A 110 8.58 -3.75 -17.24
N LYS A 111 9.45 -2.81 -16.88
CA LYS A 111 10.90 -2.90 -17.12
C LYS A 111 11.59 -4.03 -16.34
N LYS A 112 10.93 -4.53 -15.30
CA LYS A 112 11.38 -5.66 -14.49
C LYS A 112 10.71 -6.97 -14.88
N ASP A 113 9.93 -6.99 -15.97
CA ASP A 113 9.16 -8.15 -16.43
C ASP A 113 8.26 -8.75 -15.33
N VAL A 114 7.70 -7.88 -14.47
CA VAL A 114 6.74 -8.27 -13.45
C VAL A 114 5.41 -8.59 -14.12
N THR A 115 4.83 -9.72 -13.79
CA THR A 115 3.51 -10.16 -14.25
C THR A 115 2.54 -10.33 -13.10
N GLU A 116 3.03 -10.64 -11.91
CA GLU A 116 2.23 -10.91 -10.72
C GLU A 116 2.62 -9.94 -9.61
N ILE A 117 1.62 -9.31 -8.98
CA ILE A 117 1.81 -8.37 -7.88
C ILE A 117 1.08 -8.89 -6.65
N TYR A 118 1.82 -9.14 -5.59
CA TYR A 118 1.29 -9.44 -4.27
C TYR A 118 1.23 -8.15 -3.46
N ILE A 119 0.04 -7.80 -2.98
CA ILE A 119 -0.19 -6.53 -2.29
C ILE A 119 -0.42 -6.78 -0.80
N SER A 120 0.23 -5.98 0.01
CA SER A 120 0.14 -5.93 1.46
C SER A 120 0.08 -4.48 1.95
N GLY A 121 -0.23 -4.25 3.21
CA GLY A 121 -0.17 -2.92 3.84
C GLY A 121 -1.53 -2.34 4.23
N LEU A 122 -1.65 -1.02 4.18
CA LEU A 122 -2.72 -0.22 4.79
C LEU A 122 -3.28 0.84 3.83
N ALA A 123 -4.53 1.26 3.95
CA ALA A 123 -5.63 0.52 4.56
C ALA A 123 -6.37 -0.25 3.48
N THR A 124 -6.94 -1.40 3.84
CA THR A 124 -7.56 -2.35 2.89
C THR A 124 -8.58 -1.68 1.98
N GLU A 125 -9.53 -0.91 2.53
CA GLU A 125 -10.64 -0.27 1.83
C GLU A 125 -10.27 1.01 1.10
N TYR A 126 -9.03 1.49 1.26
CA TYR A 126 -8.51 2.72 0.62
C TYR A 126 -7.29 2.41 -0.27
N CYS A 127 -6.09 2.70 0.17
CA CYS A 127 -4.89 2.64 -0.66
C CYS A 127 -4.58 1.23 -1.19
N VAL A 128 -4.85 0.18 -0.41
CA VAL A 128 -4.69 -1.21 -0.86
C VAL A 128 -5.67 -1.50 -2.00
N LYS A 129 -6.96 -1.21 -1.80
CA LYS A 129 -8.00 -1.42 -2.83
C LYS A 129 -7.68 -0.65 -4.11
N GLU A 130 -7.47 0.66 -4.03
CA GLU A 130 -7.21 1.49 -5.22
C GLU A 130 -5.95 1.04 -5.97
N THR A 131 -4.91 0.63 -5.24
CA THR A 131 -3.70 0.05 -5.84
C THR A 131 -3.99 -1.26 -6.56
N ALA A 132 -4.79 -2.15 -5.97
CA ALA A 132 -5.16 -3.43 -6.56
C ALA A 132 -6.03 -3.26 -7.83
N LEU A 133 -7.01 -2.36 -7.78
CA LEU A 133 -7.87 -2.05 -8.92
C LEU A 133 -7.06 -1.48 -10.10
N ASP A 134 -6.12 -0.57 -9.82
CA ASP A 134 -5.27 0.00 -10.87
C ASP A 134 -4.27 -1.01 -11.43
N ALA A 135 -3.71 -1.89 -10.59
CA ALA A 135 -2.85 -2.98 -11.03
C ALA A 135 -3.61 -3.92 -12.01
N ALA A 136 -4.83 -4.34 -11.63
CA ALA A 136 -5.67 -5.20 -12.46
C ALA A 136 -6.03 -4.54 -13.80
N LYS A 137 -6.43 -3.26 -13.79
CA LYS A 137 -6.71 -2.48 -15.02
C LYS A 137 -5.48 -2.39 -15.95
N LYS A 138 -4.27 -2.43 -15.40
CA LYS A 138 -3.02 -2.40 -16.16
C LYS A 138 -2.58 -3.77 -16.66
N GLY A 139 -3.32 -4.82 -16.34
CA GLY A 139 -3.12 -6.18 -16.84
C GLY A 139 -2.16 -7.04 -16.03
N PHE A 140 -1.88 -6.67 -14.78
CA PHE A 140 -1.16 -7.51 -13.85
C PHE A 140 -2.07 -8.57 -13.22
N ASP A 141 -1.55 -9.75 -12.93
CA ASP A 141 -2.18 -10.70 -12.04
C ASP A 141 -1.98 -10.22 -10.59
N VAL A 142 -3.09 -9.96 -9.89
CA VAL A 142 -3.06 -9.29 -8.58
C VAL A 142 -3.52 -10.22 -7.48
N TYR A 143 -2.73 -10.26 -6.42
CA TYR A 143 -2.98 -11.06 -5.22
C TYR A 143 -2.96 -10.19 -3.97
N ILE A 144 -4.01 -10.26 -3.15
CA ILE A 144 -4.03 -9.69 -1.80
C ILE A 144 -3.65 -10.77 -0.80
N VAL A 145 -2.63 -10.52 0.02
CA VAL A 145 -2.27 -11.42 1.12
C VAL A 145 -3.08 -11.03 2.35
N LYS A 146 -4.08 -11.85 2.70
CA LYS A 146 -5.12 -11.51 3.68
C LYS A 146 -4.60 -11.14 5.07
N GLU A 147 -3.60 -11.83 5.56
CA GLU A 147 -3.00 -11.59 6.88
C GLU A 147 -2.07 -10.37 6.88
N ALA A 148 -1.66 -9.91 5.69
CA ALA A 148 -0.75 -8.79 5.49
C ALA A 148 -1.45 -7.46 5.16
N VAL A 149 -2.79 -7.40 5.28
CA VAL A 149 -3.57 -6.17 5.12
C VAL A 149 -4.44 -5.92 6.35
N ALA A 150 -4.76 -4.67 6.61
CA ALA A 150 -5.69 -4.27 7.65
C ALA A 150 -6.50 -3.03 7.22
N GLY A 151 -7.74 -2.96 7.66
CA GLY A 151 -8.64 -1.85 7.38
C GLY A 151 -9.22 -1.24 8.65
N ILE A 152 -9.99 -0.18 8.46
CA ILE A 152 -10.56 0.64 9.54
C ILE A 152 -11.93 0.08 9.95
N ASP A 153 -12.79 -0.19 8.98
CA ASP A 153 -14.17 -0.65 9.19
C ASP A 153 -14.38 -2.01 8.51
N GLU A 154 -14.93 -2.98 9.24
CA GLU A 154 -15.09 -4.35 8.74
C GLU A 154 -16.06 -4.44 7.56
N ASP A 155 -17.16 -3.67 7.57
CA ASP A 155 -18.14 -3.69 6.49
C ASP A 155 -17.55 -3.06 5.20
N ASP A 156 -16.79 -1.97 5.34
CA ASP A 156 -16.10 -1.33 4.22
C ASP A 156 -14.97 -2.20 3.66
N VAL A 157 -14.26 -2.94 4.52
CA VAL A 157 -13.25 -3.93 4.10
C VAL A 157 -13.88 -5.06 3.30
N GLU A 158 -15.03 -5.59 3.76
CA GLU A 158 -15.73 -6.66 3.01
C GLU A 158 -16.23 -6.16 1.65
N ALA A 159 -16.80 -4.95 1.59
CA ALA A 159 -17.19 -4.31 0.34
C ALA A 159 -15.99 -4.10 -0.60
N ALA A 160 -14.86 -3.67 -0.06
CA ALA A 160 -13.62 -3.51 -0.85
C ALA A 160 -13.12 -4.85 -1.42
N PHE A 161 -13.23 -5.93 -0.66
CA PHE A 161 -12.86 -7.26 -1.14
C PHE A 161 -13.77 -7.72 -2.30
N GLU A 162 -15.07 -7.45 -2.22
CA GLU A 162 -15.99 -7.77 -3.32
C GLU A 162 -15.67 -6.95 -4.58
N GLU A 163 -15.44 -5.63 -4.45
CA GLU A 163 -15.03 -4.79 -5.59
C GLU A 163 -13.74 -5.30 -6.26
N MET A 164 -12.74 -5.71 -5.47
CA MET A 164 -11.49 -6.26 -5.99
C MET A 164 -11.71 -7.61 -6.70
N LYS A 165 -12.55 -8.49 -6.16
CA LYS A 165 -12.91 -9.77 -6.80
C LYS A 165 -13.58 -9.59 -8.16
N GLU A 166 -14.46 -8.58 -8.29
CA GLU A 166 -15.15 -8.30 -9.55
C GLU A 166 -14.20 -7.99 -10.72
N VAL A 167 -13.01 -7.46 -10.43
CA VAL A 167 -11.96 -7.17 -11.43
C VAL A 167 -10.89 -8.25 -11.54
N GLY A 168 -11.07 -9.38 -10.87
CA GLY A 168 -10.20 -10.55 -10.98
C GLY A 168 -9.03 -10.59 -9.98
N VAL A 169 -9.02 -9.72 -8.96
CA VAL A 169 -8.04 -9.80 -7.86
C VAL A 169 -8.26 -11.08 -7.06
N GLN A 170 -7.18 -11.77 -6.78
CA GLN A 170 -7.18 -13.02 -6.02
C GLN A 170 -6.79 -12.75 -4.56
N PHE A 171 -7.26 -13.60 -3.66
CA PHE A 171 -7.00 -13.51 -2.22
C PHE A 171 -6.33 -14.79 -1.75
N VAL A 172 -5.13 -14.64 -1.23
CA VAL A 172 -4.29 -15.75 -0.76
C VAL A 172 -3.96 -15.59 0.72
N SER A 173 -3.64 -16.68 1.38
CA SER A 173 -3.02 -16.63 2.70
C SER A 173 -1.51 -16.44 2.58
N ALA A 174 -0.85 -16.02 3.66
CA ALA A 174 0.61 -15.88 3.67
C ALA A 174 1.33 -17.22 3.47
N GLU A 175 0.68 -18.35 3.83
CA GLU A 175 1.24 -19.70 3.63
C GLU A 175 1.17 -20.18 2.16
N GLU A 176 0.38 -19.52 1.32
CA GLU A 176 0.20 -19.87 -0.10
C GLU A 176 1.13 -19.06 -1.03
N VAL A 177 1.88 -18.14 -0.49
CA VAL A 177 2.84 -17.30 -1.24
C VAL A 177 4.14 -18.02 -1.44
#